data_17b472617628eea5b85d64173493f1e5
#
_entry.id   17b472617628eea5b85d64173493f1e5
#
_cell.length_a   1.000
_cell.length_b   1.000
_cell.length_c   1.000
_cell.angle_alpha   90.00
_cell.angle_beta   90.00
_cell.angle_gamma   90.00
#
_symmetry.space_group_name_H-M   'P 1'
#
loop_
_entity.id
_entity.type
_entity.pdbx_description
1 polymer ?
#
loop_
_entity_poly.entity_id
_entity_poly.type
_entity_poly.pdbx_seq_one_letter_code
_entity_poly.pdbx_strand_id
1 'polypeptide(L)'
;MTAFRLFLHILAASVWVGGQIVMAGVLPTTRRLEPESRVAVATAFGRVAWIGLAVAVLTGLWNVMAIPMDELPHPWVEVHLLAVLVTAAGAFLHTIARG
;
A
#
# COMPACT_ATOMS: atom_id res chain seq x y z
N MET A 1 23.21 3.47 -4.69
CA MET A 1 21.84 3.99 -4.57
C MET A 1 20.76 2.98 -4.92
N THR A 2 21.09 1.99 -5.77
CA THR A 2 20.10 0.96 -6.16
C THR A 2 19.56 0.21 -4.96
N ALA A 3 20.44 -0.24 -4.05
CA ALA A 3 20.01 -0.98 -2.86
C ALA A 3 19.12 -0.13 -1.96
N PHE A 4 19.44 1.15 -1.82
CA PHE A 4 18.66 2.06 -0.99
C PHE A 4 17.25 2.27 -1.56
N ARG A 5 17.15 2.48 -2.89
CA ARG A 5 15.86 2.64 -3.56
C ARG A 5 14.99 1.41 -3.40
N LEU A 6 15.58 0.23 -3.61
CA LEU A 6 14.87 -1.03 -3.45
C LEU A 6 14.44 -1.24 -2.00
N PHE A 7 15.31 -0.92 -1.06
CA PHE A 7 14.99 -1.05 0.37
C PHE A 7 13.79 -0.18 0.73
N LEU A 8 13.80 1.08 0.32
CA LEU A 8 12.68 1.99 0.60
C LEU A 8 11.38 1.49 -0.02
N HIS A 9 11.46 1.04 -1.27
CA HIS A 9 10.27 0.55 -1.96
C HIS A 9 9.70 -0.70 -1.30
N ILE A 10 10.56 -1.67 -0.98
CA ILE A 10 10.13 -2.91 -0.35
C ILE A 10 9.57 -2.64 1.03
N LEU A 11 10.21 -1.77 1.80
CA LEU A 11 9.73 -1.40 3.13
C LEU A 11 8.35 -0.75 3.05
N ALA A 12 8.18 0.22 2.17
CA ALA A 12 6.91 0.93 2.01
C ALA A 12 5.81 -0.01 1.51
N ALA A 13 6.13 -0.88 0.54
CA ALA A 13 5.18 -1.86 0.03
C ALA A 13 4.79 -2.86 1.11
N SER A 14 5.74 -3.25 1.96
CA SER A 14 5.49 -4.15 3.09
C SER A 14 4.54 -3.53 4.11
N VAL A 15 4.68 -2.23 4.37
CA VAL A 15 3.76 -1.50 5.26
C VAL A 15 2.35 -1.51 4.67
N TRP A 16 2.22 -1.26 3.37
CA TRP A 16 0.90 -1.25 2.72
C TRP A 16 0.27 -2.64 2.74
N VAL A 17 0.97 -3.65 2.22
CA VAL A 17 0.42 -5.01 2.12
C VAL A 17 0.29 -5.67 3.49
N GLY A 18 1.34 -5.57 4.31
CA GLY A 18 1.32 -6.14 5.65
C GLY A 18 0.28 -5.49 6.53
N GLY A 19 0.09 -4.18 6.38
CA GLY A 19 -0.95 -3.46 7.09
C GLY A 19 -2.34 -3.97 6.77
N GLN A 20 -2.61 -4.29 5.49
CA GLN A 20 -3.91 -4.85 5.08
C GLN A 20 -4.13 -6.21 5.74
N ILE A 21 -3.09 -7.03 5.77
CA ILE A 21 -3.16 -8.37 6.37
C ILE A 21 -3.42 -8.26 7.87
N VAL A 22 -2.68 -7.41 8.56
CA VAL A 22 -2.83 -7.19 10.00
C VAL A 22 -4.23 -6.68 10.31
N MET A 23 -4.70 -5.69 9.55
CA MET A 23 -6.04 -5.13 9.76
C MET A 23 -7.11 -6.19 9.58
N ALA A 24 -6.98 -7.05 8.56
CA ALA A 24 -7.91 -8.15 8.37
C ALA A 24 -7.95 -9.09 9.57
N GLY A 25 -6.77 -9.36 10.16
CA GLY A 25 -6.68 -10.23 11.33
C GLY A 25 -7.27 -9.63 12.59
N VAL A 26 -7.17 -8.29 12.76
CA VAL A 26 -7.69 -7.64 13.98
C VAL A 26 -9.11 -7.13 13.82
N LEU A 27 -9.67 -7.20 12.61
CA LEU A 27 -10.99 -6.67 12.33
C LEU A 27 -12.09 -7.21 13.24
N PRO A 28 -12.17 -8.52 13.54
CA PRO A 28 -13.18 -9.02 14.46
C PRO A 28 -13.11 -8.36 15.84
N THR A 29 -11.91 -8.11 16.34
CA THR A 29 -11.71 -7.43 17.62
C THR A 29 -12.10 -5.97 17.53
N THR A 30 -11.72 -5.30 16.44
CA THR A 30 -12.04 -3.89 16.21
C THR A 30 -13.54 -3.67 16.15
N ARG A 31 -14.29 -4.61 15.58
CA ARG A 31 -15.75 -4.51 15.49
C ARG A 31 -16.45 -4.52 16.86
N ARG A 32 -15.78 -5.03 17.89
CA ARG A 32 -16.31 -5.05 19.25
C ARG A 32 -16.09 -3.75 20.00
N LEU A 33 -15.27 -2.87 19.44
CA LEU A 33 -15.01 -1.57 20.05
C LEU A 33 -16.21 -0.65 19.91
N GLU A 34 -16.27 0.35 20.78
CA GLU A 34 -17.26 1.40 20.65
C GLU A 34 -17.07 2.14 19.33
N PRO A 35 -18.14 2.71 18.75
CA PRO A 35 -18.04 3.39 17.45
C PRO A 35 -16.94 4.44 17.40
N GLU A 36 -16.75 5.20 18.46
CA GLU A 36 -15.71 6.22 18.55
C GLU A 36 -14.32 5.61 18.45
N SER A 37 -14.09 4.51 19.16
CA SER A 37 -12.82 3.81 19.13
C SER A 37 -12.56 3.16 17.78
N ARG A 38 -13.59 2.62 17.14
CA ARG A 38 -13.47 2.06 15.79
C ARG A 38 -13.03 3.11 14.78
N VAL A 39 -13.61 4.30 14.86
CA VAL A 39 -13.25 5.40 13.97
C VAL A 39 -11.80 5.82 14.22
N ALA A 40 -11.38 5.89 15.48
CA ALA A 40 -10.01 6.25 15.82
C ALA A 40 -9.00 5.24 15.24
N VAL A 41 -9.29 3.95 15.35
CA VAL A 41 -8.43 2.89 14.80
C VAL A 41 -8.39 3.00 13.27
N ALA A 42 -9.54 3.17 12.62
CA ALA A 42 -9.61 3.27 11.17
C ALA A 42 -8.85 4.49 10.66
N THR A 43 -8.96 5.62 11.35
CA THR A 43 -8.27 6.85 10.98
C THR A 43 -6.76 6.69 11.10
N ALA A 44 -6.30 6.13 12.22
CA ALA A 44 -4.87 5.92 12.45
C ALA A 44 -4.29 4.93 11.42
N PHE A 45 -5.00 3.83 11.18
CA PHE A 45 -4.59 2.84 10.19
C PHE A 45 -4.52 3.47 8.80
N GLY A 46 -5.56 4.21 8.42
CA GLY A 46 -5.63 4.86 7.10
C GLY A 46 -4.48 5.81 6.88
N ARG A 47 -4.10 6.57 7.90
CA ARG A 47 -2.98 7.50 7.80
C ARG A 47 -1.68 6.77 7.48
N VAL A 48 -1.39 5.69 8.21
CA VAL A 48 -0.18 4.90 7.99
C VAL A 48 -0.23 4.21 6.63
N ALA A 49 -1.37 3.63 6.29
CA ALA A 49 -1.52 2.88 5.04
C ALA A 49 -1.35 3.78 3.82
N TRP A 50 -1.99 4.95 3.81
CA TRP A 50 -1.88 5.86 2.66
C TRP A 50 -0.48 6.45 2.52
N ILE A 51 0.19 6.75 3.63
CA ILE A 51 1.59 7.20 3.59
C ILE A 51 2.47 6.08 3.02
N GLY A 52 2.26 4.85 3.48
CA GLY A 52 2.99 3.69 2.96
C GLY A 52 2.80 3.50 1.47
N LEU A 53 1.56 3.62 1.00
CA LEU A 53 1.27 3.50 -0.43
C LEU A 53 1.92 4.64 -1.23
N ALA A 54 1.85 5.87 -0.72
CA ALA A 54 2.45 7.01 -1.39
C ALA A 54 3.96 6.83 -1.55
N VAL A 55 4.64 6.42 -0.49
CA VAL A 55 6.08 6.17 -0.54
C VAL A 55 6.39 5.01 -1.49
N ALA A 56 5.57 3.95 -1.45
CA ALA A 56 5.77 2.81 -2.35
C ALA A 56 5.63 3.20 -3.82
N VAL A 57 4.63 4.02 -4.14
CA VAL A 57 4.42 4.50 -5.52
C VAL A 57 5.58 5.38 -5.96
N LEU A 58 6.00 6.32 -5.11
CA LEU A 58 7.09 7.23 -5.44
C LEU A 58 8.41 6.49 -5.62
N THR A 59 8.72 5.56 -4.73
CA THR A 59 9.96 4.79 -4.83
C THR A 59 9.90 3.78 -5.98
N GLY A 60 8.72 3.21 -6.25
CA GLY A 60 8.54 2.33 -7.39
C GLY A 60 8.74 3.07 -8.71
N LEU A 61 8.20 4.27 -8.81
CA LEU A 61 8.39 5.11 -9.99
C LEU A 61 9.86 5.48 -10.16
N TRP A 62 10.54 5.84 -9.07
CA TRP A 62 11.96 6.12 -9.09
C TRP A 62 12.75 4.92 -9.62
N ASN A 63 12.44 3.71 -9.14
CA ASN A 63 13.13 2.51 -9.58
C ASN A 63 12.90 2.23 -11.06
N VAL A 64 11.68 2.40 -11.54
CA VAL A 64 11.35 2.19 -12.97
C VAL A 64 12.10 3.20 -13.84
N MET A 65 12.14 4.45 -13.43
CA MET A 65 12.80 5.51 -14.18
C MET A 65 14.32 5.38 -14.19
N ALA A 66 14.88 4.69 -13.19
CA ALA A 66 16.32 4.50 -13.08
C ALA A 66 16.82 3.29 -13.87
N ILE A 67 15.93 2.46 -14.39
CA ILE A 67 16.25 1.24 -15.14
C ILE A 67 15.85 1.44 -16.60
N PRO A 68 16.76 1.15 -17.56
CA PRO A 68 16.39 1.23 -18.97
C PRO A 68 15.19 0.34 -19.29
N MET A 69 14.31 0.84 -20.15
CA MET A 69 13.04 0.17 -20.45
C MET A 69 13.25 -1.28 -20.95
N ASP A 70 14.28 -1.52 -21.74
CA ASP A 70 14.58 -2.84 -22.29
C ASP A 70 15.16 -3.81 -21.26
N GLU A 71 15.58 -3.29 -20.09
CA GLU A 71 16.08 -4.11 -18.99
C GLU A 71 15.03 -4.43 -17.94
N LEU A 72 13.84 -3.83 -18.05
CA LEU A 72 12.77 -4.11 -17.11
C LEU A 72 12.25 -5.53 -17.31
N PRO A 73 11.92 -6.24 -16.23
CA PRO A 73 11.46 -7.62 -16.32
C PRO A 73 10.01 -7.72 -16.77
N HIS A 74 9.77 -7.57 -18.08
CA HIS A 74 8.45 -7.78 -18.65
C HIS A 74 8.13 -9.26 -18.76
N PRO A 75 6.89 -9.70 -18.57
CA PRO A 75 5.68 -8.91 -18.28
C PRO A 75 5.45 -8.67 -16.78
N TRP A 76 6.39 -9.02 -15.93
CA TRP A 76 6.21 -8.95 -14.47
C TRP A 76 5.98 -7.54 -13.98
N VAL A 77 6.63 -6.55 -14.62
CA VAL A 77 6.43 -5.14 -14.26
C VAL A 77 4.98 -4.75 -14.51
N GLU A 78 4.42 -5.16 -15.63
CA GLU A 78 3.02 -4.85 -15.97
C GLU A 78 2.05 -5.52 -15.01
N VAL A 79 2.30 -6.77 -14.63
CA VAL A 79 1.49 -7.50 -13.66
C VAL A 79 1.55 -6.79 -12.31
N HIS A 80 2.73 -6.36 -11.88
CA HIS A 80 2.91 -5.64 -10.64
C HIS A 80 2.16 -4.31 -10.64
N LEU A 81 2.26 -3.56 -11.74
CA LEU A 81 1.55 -2.29 -11.87
C LEU A 81 0.04 -2.48 -11.82
N LEU A 82 -0.47 -3.53 -12.47
CA LEU A 82 -1.88 -3.85 -12.42
C LEU A 82 -2.32 -4.16 -10.99
N ALA A 83 -1.53 -4.95 -10.26
CA ALA A 83 -1.83 -5.29 -8.88
C ALA A 83 -1.87 -4.04 -8.00
N VAL A 84 -0.93 -3.11 -8.21
CA VAL A 84 -0.89 -1.85 -7.46
C VAL A 84 -2.13 -1.01 -7.75
N LEU A 85 -2.52 -0.91 -9.03
CA LEU A 85 -3.72 -0.16 -9.41
C LEU A 85 -4.97 -0.76 -8.81
N VAL A 86 -5.09 -2.09 -8.82
CA VAL A 86 -6.26 -2.79 -8.27
C VAL A 86 -6.36 -2.55 -6.76
N THR A 87 -5.26 -2.71 -6.04
CA THR A 87 -5.28 -2.53 -4.58
C THR A 87 -5.54 -1.08 -4.20
N ALA A 88 -4.95 -0.12 -4.93
CA ALA A 88 -5.16 1.30 -4.66
C ALA A 88 -6.61 1.71 -4.96
N ALA A 89 -7.15 1.23 -6.08
CA ALA A 89 -8.53 1.52 -6.46
C ALA A 89 -9.50 0.92 -5.44
N GLY A 90 -9.26 -0.33 -5.02
CA GLY A 90 -10.08 -0.98 -4.01
C GLY A 90 -10.08 -0.23 -2.68
N ALA A 91 -8.91 0.20 -2.24
CA ALA A 91 -8.78 0.97 -1.00
C ALA A 91 -9.48 2.32 -1.10
N PHE A 92 -9.34 2.99 -2.24
CA PHE A 92 -9.98 4.28 -2.49
C PHE A 92 -11.50 4.15 -2.49
N LEU A 93 -12.02 3.15 -3.20
CA LEU A 93 -13.47 2.89 -3.24
C LEU A 93 -14.01 2.55 -1.85
N HIS A 94 -13.26 1.77 -1.08
CA HIS A 94 -13.64 1.43 0.28
C HIS A 94 -13.72 2.69 1.15
N THR A 95 -12.76 3.58 1.00
CA THR A 95 -12.73 4.84 1.74
C THR A 95 -13.93 5.71 1.39
N ILE A 96 -14.26 5.82 0.11
CA ILE A 96 -15.42 6.59 -0.34
C ILE A 96 -16.72 5.97 0.17
N ALA A 97 -16.85 4.65 0.07
CA ALA A 97 -18.08 3.95 0.46
C ALA A 97 -18.37 4.09 1.96
N ARG A 98 -17.33 4.23 2.77
CA ARG A 98 -17.49 4.44 4.22
C ARG A 98 -17.86 5.86 4.57
N GLY A 99 -17.53 6.76 3.67
CA GLY A 99 -17.64 8.17 3.84
C GLY A 99 -18.94 8.68 4.25
#